data_d4c2574e752aab1f65bfdeff50c1b325
#
_entry.id   d4c2574e752aab1f65bfdeff50c1b325
#
_cell.length_a   1.000
_cell.length_b   1.000
_cell.length_c   1.000
_cell.angle_alpha   90.00
_cell.angle_beta   90.00
_cell.angle_gamma   90.00
#
_symmetry.space_group_name_H-M   'P 1'
#
loop_
_entity.id
_entity.type
_entity.pdbx_description
1 polymer ?
#
loop_
_entity_poly.entity_id
_entity_poly.type
_entity_poly.pdbx_seq_one_letter_code
_entity_poly.pdbx_strand_id
1 'polypeptide(L)'
;MDAGFADALDFEALQPRLHDGLSQLCAPRPVNDFMLVKADEEKPLLELIASTAKALLPHQSELVGGHYRIENQSVTLTPPNATLGDFAVHRDVVVATWADAGELFGCVRQFAGQISLEPGLVHKANGGILVVPLKTLLLQPLLWLRLKQMVVTKRFDWVAPDETRPLPVSVPSLPLDLRVVLVGDRESLADFQEMEPVLAQQAIYSEYEDDLQIADEDDIALWCSWVCAQAAQLALPAPASDAWPLIIREAVRYTGDQETLPLDPLWMARQLTEVAAFCDGATFTAAQFSEMLARRAWREGYLAERMQDEILLGQLLVETEGERIGQINALSVVEFPGHPRAFGEPSRISCVVHIGDGEFTDIERKAELGGNIHAKGMMIMQAFXXXXXXXXXXXXDGRAGSGATDALLCLADV
;
A
#
# COMPACT_ATOMS: atom_id res chain seq x y z
N MET A 1 2.51 -18.47 22.93
CA MET A 1 3.50 -18.63 21.85
C MET A 1 3.38 -17.42 20.97
N ASP A 2 4.39 -16.61 20.97
CA ASP A 2 4.43 -15.45 20.11
C ASP A 2 4.32 -15.92 18.68
N ALA A 3 3.19 -15.67 18.09
CA ALA A 3 3.04 -15.80 16.65
C ALA A 3 3.79 -14.66 16.00
N GLY A 4 5.02 -14.48 16.44
CA GLY A 4 5.92 -13.62 15.75
C GLY A 4 5.98 -14.13 14.35
N PHE A 5 5.90 -13.22 13.42
CA PHE A 5 6.11 -13.50 12.04
C PHE A 5 7.15 -14.59 11.95
N ALA A 6 6.83 -15.55 11.15
CA ALA A 6 7.71 -16.64 10.87
C ALA A 6 9.18 -16.24 10.94
N ASP A 7 10.00 -17.17 11.26
CA ASP A 7 11.43 -17.03 11.42
C ASP A 7 12.04 -15.89 10.59
N ALA A 8 13.04 -15.22 11.14
CA ALA A 8 13.81 -14.23 10.39
C ALA A 8 14.21 -14.73 9.01
N LEU A 9 14.40 -16.04 8.89
CA LEU A 9 14.69 -16.69 7.63
C LEU A 9 13.56 -16.54 6.62
N ASP A 10 12.32 -16.73 7.06
CA ASP A 10 11.16 -16.59 6.15
C ASP A 10 10.98 -15.15 5.70
N PHE A 11 11.21 -14.18 6.59
CA PHE A 11 11.14 -12.78 6.21
C PHE A 11 12.23 -12.45 5.18
N GLU A 12 13.43 -12.92 5.40
CA GLU A 12 14.54 -12.69 4.46
C GLU A 12 14.23 -13.29 3.09
N ALA A 13 13.61 -14.47 3.05
CA ALA A 13 13.24 -15.10 1.80
C ALA A 13 12.12 -14.36 1.08
N LEU A 14 11.13 -13.85 1.83
CA LEU A 14 9.98 -13.15 1.27
C LEU A 14 10.27 -11.70 0.90
N GLN A 15 11.12 -11.03 1.68
CA GLN A 15 11.39 -9.60 1.54
C GLN A 15 12.90 -9.35 1.61
N PRO A 16 13.66 -9.88 0.65
CA PRO A 16 15.14 -9.80 0.76
C PRO A 16 15.66 -8.36 0.71
N ARG A 17 15.08 -7.48 -0.09
CA ARG A 17 15.55 -6.10 -0.18
C ARG A 17 15.24 -5.32 1.08
N LEU A 18 14.05 -5.49 1.63
CA LEU A 18 13.67 -4.83 2.88
C LEU A 18 14.52 -5.33 4.04
N HIS A 19 14.76 -6.64 4.10
CA HIS A 19 15.61 -7.23 5.12
C HIS A 19 17.02 -6.65 5.05
N ASP A 20 17.59 -6.52 3.85
CA ASP A 20 18.93 -5.96 3.67
C ASP A 20 18.98 -4.50 4.14
N GLY A 21 18.00 -3.68 3.75
CA GLY A 21 17.96 -2.28 4.15
C GLY A 21 17.84 -2.11 5.66
N LEU A 22 16.95 -2.89 6.28
CA LEU A 22 16.79 -2.84 7.74
C LEU A 22 18.04 -3.34 8.46
N SER A 23 18.73 -4.34 7.90
CA SER A 23 19.98 -4.81 8.47
C SER A 23 21.04 -3.71 8.46
N GLN A 24 21.10 -2.93 7.39
CA GLN A 24 22.02 -1.78 7.32
C GLN A 24 21.67 -0.73 8.36
N LEU A 25 20.39 -0.42 8.52
CA LEU A 25 19.95 0.58 9.50
C LEU A 25 20.24 0.12 10.93
N CYS A 26 20.10 -1.16 11.20
CA CYS A 26 20.31 -1.74 12.54
C CYS A 26 21.77 -1.99 12.86
N ALA A 27 22.67 -1.77 11.91
CA ALA A 27 24.12 -1.96 12.14
C ALA A 27 24.62 -1.01 13.24
N PRO A 28 25.69 -1.36 13.94
CA PRO A 28 26.24 -0.46 14.98
C PRO A 28 26.60 0.92 14.44
N ARG A 29 27.04 1.00 13.19
CA ARG A 29 27.35 2.27 12.52
C ARG A 29 26.67 2.27 11.15
N PRO A 30 25.39 2.67 11.10
CA PRO A 30 24.70 2.67 9.81
C PRO A 30 25.24 3.77 8.91
N VAL A 31 25.06 3.58 7.59
CA VAL A 31 25.52 4.58 6.63
C VAL A 31 24.69 5.85 6.72
N ASN A 32 23.49 5.77 7.28
CA ASN A 32 22.61 6.92 7.50
C ASN A 32 21.66 6.60 8.64
N ASP A 33 21.20 7.62 9.32
CA ASP A 33 20.21 7.47 10.38
C ASP A 33 18.77 7.49 9.84
N PHE A 34 18.59 7.74 8.56
CA PHE A 34 17.29 7.75 7.90
C PHE A 34 17.20 6.64 6.87
N MET A 35 16.05 5.98 6.85
CA MET A 35 15.73 4.98 5.85
C MET A 35 14.37 5.30 5.22
N LEU A 36 14.31 5.22 3.90
CA LEU A 36 13.07 5.37 3.13
C LEU A 36 12.61 3.99 2.68
N VAL A 37 11.35 3.67 2.96
CA VAL A 37 10.76 2.40 2.56
C VAL A 37 9.52 2.67 1.71
N LYS A 38 9.52 2.17 0.48
CA LYS A 38 8.32 2.19 -0.36
C LYS A 38 7.40 1.07 0.09
N ALA A 39 6.27 1.42 0.65
CA ALA A 39 5.23 0.50 1.09
C ALA A 39 3.96 1.30 1.34
N ASP A 40 2.82 0.62 1.36
CA ASP A 40 1.59 1.25 1.81
C ASP A 40 1.69 1.59 3.31
N GLU A 41 1.17 2.75 3.67
CA GLU A 41 1.26 3.26 5.04
C GLU A 41 0.19 2.66 5.95
N GLU A 42 -0.08 1.38 5.78
CA GLU A 42 -1.09 0.69 6.56
C GLU A 42 -0.45 0.03 7.79
N LYS A 43 -1.25 -0.06 8.84
CA LYS A 43 -0.76 -0.55 10.12
C LYS A 43 -0.05 -1.90 10.04
N PRO A 44 -0.57 -2.91 9.32
CA PRO A 44 0.15 -4.19 9.26
C PRO A 44 1.55 -4.09 8.67
N LEU A 45 1.76 -3.23 7.67
CA LEU A 45 3.09 -3.06 7.08
C LEU A 45 4.02 -2.27 8.00
N LEU A 46 3.49 -1.24 8.67
CA LEU A 46 4.29 -0.50 9.64
C LEU A 46 4.75 -1.42 10.78
N GLU A 47 3.84 -2.27 11.27
CA GLU A 47 4.17 -3.21 12.35
C GLU A 47 5.14 -4.29 11.88
N LEU A 48 5.01 -4.76 10.63
CA LEU A 48 5.94 -5.72 10.07
C LEU A 48 7.36 -5.15 10.00
N ILE A 49 7.50 -3.93 9.51
CA ILE A 49 8.78 -3.24 9.43
C ILE A 49 9.36 -3.09 10.84
N ALA A 50 8.54 -2.68 11.80
CA ALA A 50 8.98 -2.48 13.17
C ALA A 50 9.43 -3.78 13.84
N SER A 51 8.66 -4.86 13.68
CA SER A 51 9.00 -6.15 14.31
C SER A 51 10.27 -6.74 13.68
N THR A 52 10.45 -6.57 12.38
CA THR A 52 11.66 -7.03 11.71
C THR A 52 12.87 -6.24 12.19
N ALA A 53 12.74 -4.92 12.27
CA ALA A 53 13.83 -4.08 12.78
C ALA A 53 14.17 -4.44 14.23
N LYS A 54 13.15 -4.72 15.05
CA LYS A 54 13.38 -5.11 16.43
C LYS A 54 14.17 -6.41 16.54
N ALA A 55 13.87 -7.37 15.68
CA ALA A 55 14.61 -8.65 15.64
C ALA A 55 16.06 -8.45 15.20
N LEU A 56 16.31 -7.47 14.33
CA LEU A 56 17.66 -7.20 13.81
C LEU A 56 18.48 -6.29 14.71
N LEU A 57 17.82 -5.48 15.54
CA LEU A 57 18.52 -4.53 16.39
C LEU A 57 19.29 -5.28 17.49
N PRO A 58 20.60 -5.02 17.66
CA PRO A 58 21.35 -5.73 18.68
C PRO A 58 20.80 -5.47 20.09
N HIS A 59 20.61 -6.53 20.83
CA HIS A 59 20.13 -6.41 22.22
C HIS A 59 21.23 -5.79 23.08
N GLN A 60 20.88 -4.74 23.80
CA GLN A 60 21.79 -4.09 24.72
C GLN A 60 21.04 -3.85 26.04
N SER A 61 21.72 -4.18 27.14
CA SER A 61 21.16 -4.04 28.47
C SER A 61 21.29 -2.61 29.00
N GLU A 62 22.14 -1.80 28.37
CA GLU A 62 22.38 -0.42 28.83
C GLU A 62 21.17 0.46 28.55
N LEU A 63 20.88 1.34 29.50
CA LEU A 63 19.85 2.35 29.35
C LEU A 63 20.41 3.55 28.60
N VAL A 64 19.55 4.20 27.80
CA VAL A 64 19.87 5.45 27.12
C VAL A 64 18.92 6.54 27.61
N GLY A 65 19.29 7.80 27.36
CA GLY A 65 18.48 8.94 27.78
C GLY A 65 18.96 9.52 29.08
N GLY A 66 18.06 9.68 30.04
CA GLY A 66 18.40 10.26 31.31
C GLY A 66 17.22 10.28 32.25
N HIS A 67 17.46 10.84 33.44
CA HIS A 67 16.42 11.03 34.46
C HIS A 67 16.26 12.54 34.70
N TYR A 68 15.03 13.03 34.54
CA TYR A 68 14.69 14.40 34.89
C TYR A 68 14.25 14.48 36.34
N ARG A 69 14.93 15.36 37.09
CA ARG A 69 14.59 15.61 38.48
C ARG A 69 13.95 16.97 38.59
N ILE A 70 12.79 17.03 39.18
CA ILE A 70 12.01 18.26 39.32
C ILE A 70 11.94 18.59 40.81
N GLU A 71 12.57 19.72 41.18
CA GLU A 71 12.57 20.20 42.57
C GLU A 71 12.36 21.72 42.55
N ASN A 72 11.31 22.16 43.27
CA ASN A 72 11.04 23.58 43.48
C ASN A 72 11.05 24.40 42.18
N GLN A 73 10.34 23.87 41.16
CA GLN A 73 10.22 24.49 39.84
C GLN A 73 11.55 24.61 39.10
N SER A 74 12.51 23.78 39.47
CA SER A 74 13.77 23.64 38.76
C SER A 74 13.86 22.24 38.21
N VAL A 75 14.30 22.09 36.95
CA VAL A 75 14.43 20.79 36.29
C VAL A 75 15.91 20.56 35.99
N THR A 76 16.43 19.43 36.45
CA THR A 76 17.80 19.01 36.14
C THR A 76 17.77 17.63 35.50
N LEU A 77 18.80 17.35 34.70
CA LEU A 77 18.95 16.08 34.02
C LEU A 77 20.17 15.34 34.58
N THR A 78 19.94 14.08 34.98
CA THR A 78 21.03 13.20 35.42
C THR A 78 21.16 12.06 34.42
N PRO A 79 22.36 11.44 34.32
CA PRO A 79 22.54 10.30 33.41
C PRO A 79 21.60 9.14 33.78
N PRO A 80 21.28 8.25 32.82
CA PRO A 80 20.46 7.10 33.16
C PRO A 80 21.21 6.17 34.10
N ASN A 81 20.48 5.61 35.06
CA ASN A 81 21.04 4.66 36.00
C ASN A 81 20.45 3.28 35.72
N ALA A 82 20.54 2.37 36.69
CA ALA A 82 20.08 1.00 36.48
C ALA A 82 18.54 0.86 36.45
N THR A 83 17.79 1.92 36.75
CA THR A 83 16.34 1.86 36.77
C THR A 83 15.73 2.54 35.56
N LEU A 84 14.66 1.95 35.04
CA LEU A 84 13.86 2.55 33.99
C LEU A 84 13.11 3.77 34.49
N GLY A 85 12.87 4.72 33.61
CA GLY A 85 12.05 5.89 33.89
C GLY A 85 11.46 6.38 32.58
N ASP A 86 10.75 7.49 32.66
CA ASP A 86 10.05 7.99 31.47
C ASP A 86 11.01 8.38 30.35
N PHE A 87 12.24 8.79 30.69
CA PHE A 87 13.24 9.26 29.71
C PHE A 87 14.51 8.42 29.73
N ALA A 88 14.56 7.38 30.54
CA ALA A 88 15.64 6.39 30.56
C ALA A 88 15.04 5.07 30.05
N VAL A 89 15.44 4.64 28.88
CA VAL A 89 14.80 3.52 28.19
C VAL A 89 15.83 2.55 27.65
N HIS A 90 15.40 1.31 27.43
CA HIS A 90 16.15 0.35 26.63
C HIS A 90 15.88 0.62 25.14
N ARG A 91 16.86 0.30 24.31
CA ARG A 91 16.71 0.45 22.87
C ARG A 91 15.54 -0.38 22.38
N ASP A 92 14.68 0.22 21.57
CA ASP A 92 13.47 -0.43 21.08
C ASP A 92 13.10 0.15 19.71
N VAL A 93 12.09 -0.44 19.09
CA VAL A 93 11.51 0.07 17.85
C VAL A 93 10.08 0.49 18.15
N VAL A 94 9.74 1.72 17.77
CA VAL A 94 8.44 2.32 18.09
C VAL A 94 7.77 2.75 16.79
N VAL A 95 6.48 2.49 16.65
CA VAL A 95 5.69 2.89 15.48
C VAL A 95 4.84 4.11 15.85
N ALA A 96 4.91 5.15 15.01
CA ALA A 96 4.05 6.33 15.13
C ALA A 96 2.89 6.16 14.15
N THR A 97 1.79 5.57 14.60
CA THR A 97 0.62 5.38 13.74
C THR A 97 -0.11 6.68 13.48
N TRP A 98 -0.05 7.60 14.44
CA TRP A 98 -0.55 8.95 14.28
C TRP A 98 0.51 9.89 14.82
N ALA A 99 0.81 10.94 14.09
CA ALA A 99 1.90 11.84 14.49
C ALA A 99 1.40 13.28 14.60
N ASP A 100 1.31 13.75 15.84
CA ASP A 100 1.21 15.19 16.12
C ASP A 100 2.37 15.56 17.05
N ALA A 101 2.53 16.84 17.30
CA ALA A 101 3.67 17.32 18.06
C ALA A 101 3.69 16.76 19.49
N GLY A 102 2.53 16.70 20.13
CA GLY A 102 2.45 16.18 21.50
C GLY A 102 2.79 14.72 21.57
N GLU A 103 2.26 13.92 20.65
CA GLU A 103 2.51 12.48 20.64
C GLU A 103 3.97 12.17 20.31
N LEU A 104 4.54 12.86 19.31
CA LEU A 104 5.93 12.61 18.93
C LEU A 104 6.93 13.13 19.95
N PHE A 105 6.71 14.35 20.44
CA PHE A 105 7.74 15.09 21.19
C PHE A 105 7.42 15.27 22.65
N GLY A 106 6.24 14.81 23.11
CA GLY A 106 5.85 14.99 24.50
C GLY A 106 5.52 16.45 24.81
N CYS A 107 5.41 16.74 26.09
CA CYS A 107 5.05 18.10 26.51
C CYS A 107 5.50 18.37 27.95
N VAL A 108 5.59 19.65 28.27
CA VAL A 108 5.81 20.13 29.63
C VAL A 108 4.46 20.65 30.13
N ARG A 109 4.01 20.14 31.26
CA ARG A 109 2.74 20.54 31.87
C ARG A 109 2.98 21.15 33.25
N GLN A 110 2.12 22.09 33.58
CA GLN A 110 2.10 22.67 34.91
C GLN A 110 0.66 22.65 35.42
N PHE A 111 0.44 22.02 36.56
CA PHE A 111 -0.87 21.96 37.19
C PHE A 111 -0.71 22.17 38.69
N ALA A 112 -1.46 23.13 39.24
CA ALA A 112 -1.43 23.46 40.65
C ALA A 112 0.00 23.74 41.16
N GLY A 113 0.79 24.41 40.35
CA GLY A 113 2.17 24.74 40.70
C GLY A 113 3.17 23.61 40.52
N GLN A 114 2.72 22.43 40.14
CA GLN A 114 3.60 21.26 39.91
C GLN A 114 3.88 21.06 38.44
N ILE A 115 5.15 20.83 38.14
CA ILE A 115 5.62 20.62 36.77
C ILE A 115 5.74 19.13 36.53
N SER A 116 5.26 18.69 35.37
CA SER A 116 5.45 17.31 34.90
C SER A 116 5.93 17.32 33.46
N LEU A 117 6.78 16.36 33.14
CA LEU A 117 7.29 16.15 31.79
C LEU A 117 6.70 14.84 31.26
N GLU A 118 6.06 14.92 30.11
CA GLU A 118 5.50 13.72 29.46
C GLU A 118 6.35 13.36 28.26
N PRO A 119 6.81 12.10 28.18
CA PRO A 119 7.62 11.68 27.03
C PRO A 119 6.77 11.53 25.78
N GLY A 120 7.38 11.79 24.64
CA GLY A 120 6.81 11.46 23.33
C GLY A 120 7.41 10.19 22.78
N LEU A 121 7.01 9.86 21.57
CA LEU A 121 7.49 8.64 20.91
C LEU A 121 9.00 8.70 20.66
N VAL A 122 9.55 9.89 20.39
CA VAL A 122 11.00 10.01 20.18
C VAL A 122 11.78 9.62 21.43
N HIS A 123 11.24 9.91 22.60
CA HIS A 123 11.88 9.52 23.87
C HIS A 123 11.82 8.00 24.07
N LYS A 124 10.66 7.40 23.76
CA LYS A 124 10.48 5.95 23.87
C LYS A 124 11.36 5.18 22.89
N ALA A 125 11.63 5.78 21.70
CA ALA A 125 12.47 5.18 20.67
C ALA A 125 13.94 5.53 20.81
N ASN A 126 14.33 6.31 21.81
CA ASN A 126 15.71 6.78 21.97
C ASN A 126 16.67 5.59 22.00
N GLY A 127 17.76 5.70 21.27
CA GLY A 127 18.73 4.64 21.11
C GLY A 127 18.34 3.59 20.09
N GLY A 128 17.09 3.62 19.62
CA GLY A 128 16.55 2.65 18.69
C GLY A 128 15.99 3.29 17.42
N ILE A 129 14.81 2.85 17.02
CA ILE A 129 14.25 3.20 15.71
C ILE A 129 12.81 3.68 15.89
N LEU A 130 12.47 4.77 15.18
CA LEU A 130 11.09 5.26 15.06
C LEU A 130 10.62 5.03 13.63
N VAL A 131 9.50 4.31 13.47
CA VAL A 131 8.87 4.05 12.19
C VAL A 131 7.69 5.02 12.02
N VAL A 132 7.73 5.84 10.98
CA VAL A 132 6.75 6.93 10.80
C VAL A 132 6.15 6.87 9.40
N PRO A 133 4.80 6.97 9.27
CA PRO A 133 4.18 7.15 7.95
C PRO A 133 4.56 8.52 7.38
N LEU A 134 4.97 8.51 6.12
CA LEU A 134 5.51 9.71 5.49
C LEU A 134 4.42 10.77 5.23
N LYS A 135 3.20 10.36 4.89
CA LYS A 135 2.11 11.30 4.62
C LYS A 135 1.84 12.24 5.79
N THR A 136 1.92 11.71 7.01
CA THR A 136 1.69 12.52 8.22
C THR A 136 2.71 13.67 8.31
N LEU A 137 3.97 13.38 7.98
CA LEU A 137 5.02 14.38 8.02
C LEU A 137 4.93 15.37 6.87
N LEU A 138 4.51 14.90 5.69
CA LEU A 138 4.33 15.78 4.52
C LEU A 138 3.22 16.81 4.76
N LEU A 139 2.18 16.43 5.50
CA LEU A 139 1.10 17.34 5.85
C LEU A 139 1.50 18.34 6.94
N GLN A 140 2.59 18.08 7.65
CA GLN A 140 3.06 18.89 8.76
C GLN A 140 4.56 19.15 8.63
N PRO A 141 4.96 20.03 7.70
CA PRO A 141 6.40 20.22 7.42
C PRO A 141 7.22 20.68 8.63
N LEU A 142 6.64 21.47 9.53
CA LEU A 142 7.38 21.94 10.71
C LEU A 142 7.66 20.77 11.67
N LEU A 143 6.73 19.83 11.76
CA LEU A 143 6.93 18.61 12.54
C LEU A 143 8.11 17.80 12.00
N TRP A 144 8.17 17.66 10.67
CA TRP A 144 9.28 16.96 10.01
C TRP A 144 10.61 17.68 10.26
N LEU A 145 10.65 19.00 10.11
CA LEU A 145 11.88 19.74 10.31
C LEU A 145 12.40 19.58 11.74
N ARG A 146 11.50 19.58 12.72
CA ARG A 146 11.89 19.38 14.12
C ARG A 146 12.43 17.96 14.33
N LEU A 147 11.76 16.95 13.77
CA LEU A 147 12.23 15.55 13.87
C LEU A 147 13.61 15.42 13.22
N LYS A 148 13.78 15.96 12.01
CA LYS A 148 15.06 15.93 11.31
C LYS A 148 16.18 16.56 12.15
N GLN A 149 15.91 17.74 12.73
CA GLN A 149 16.90 18.47 13.51
C GLN A 149 17.36 17.65 14.70
N MET A 150 16.44 17.02 15.45
CA MET A 150 16.84 16.28 16.62
C MET A 150 17.60 14.99 16.28
N VAL A 151 17.31 14.37 15.13
CA VAL A 151 18.06 13.19 14.67
C VAL A 151 19.48 13.61 14.29
N VAL A 152 19.61 14.69 13.54
CA VAL A 152 20.92 15.16 13.04
C VAL A 152 21.79 15.67 14.19
N THR A 153 21.24 16.46 15.11
CA THR A 153 22.01 17.04 16.21
C THR A 153 22.21 16.07 17.38
N LYS A 154 21.50 14.95 17.38
CA LYS A 154 21.54 13.94 18.45
C LYS A 154 21.14 14.53 19.81
N ARG A 155 20.17 15.42 19.76
CA ARG A 155 19.75 16.16 20.95
C ARG A 155 18.27 16.53 20.84
N PHE A 156 17.52 16.34 21.92
CA PHE A 156 16.14 16.76 22.03
C PHE A 156 16.07 18.03 22.86
N ASP A 157 15.56 19.09 22.24
CA ASP A 157 15.32 20.37 22.90
C ASP A 157 13.83 20.56 23.14
N TRP A 158 13.45 20.92 24.35
CA TRP A 158 12.05 21.19 24.68
C TRP A 158 11.66 22.53 24.12
N VAL A 159 10.53 22.58 23.43
CA VAL A 159 10.05 23.77 22.72
C VAL A 159 8.61 24.04 23.16
N ALA A 160 8.28 25.31 23.36
CA ALA A 160 6.92 25.72 23.71
C ALA A 160 5.96 25.39 22.57
N PRO A 161 4.71 24.97 22.88
CA PRO A 161 3.74 24.64 21.83
C PRO A 161 3.43 25.82 20.91
N ASP A 162 3.46 27.04 21.44
CA ASP A 162 3.31 28.25 20.64
C ASP A 162 3.99 29.43 21.36
N GLU A 163 4.17 30.54 20.61
CA GLU A 163 4.87 31.69 21.13
C GLU A 163 4.12 32.42 22.26
N THR A 164 2.81 32.24 22.34
CA THR A 164 1.99 32.90 23.36
C THR A 164 2.01 32.15 24.69
N ARG A 165 2.50 30.90 24.69
CA ARG A 165 2.55 30.07 25.90
C ARG A 165 3.96 29.52 26.09
N PRO A 166 4.87 30.35 26.63
CA PRO A 166 6.23 29.85 26.87
C PRO A 166 6.26 28.71 27.86
N LEU A 167 7.34 27.96 27.83
CA LEU A 167 7.51 26.86 28.79
C LEU A 167 7.50 27.44 30.22
N PRO A 168 6.83 26.74 31.15
CA PRO A 168 6.75 27.24 32.53
C PRO A 168 8.10 27.21 33.26
N VAL A 169 9.06 26.44 32.74
CA VAL A 169 10.36 26.26 33.35
C VAL A 169 11.35 25.91 32.26
N SER A 170 12.64 26.21 32.50
CA SER A 170 13.69 25.77 31.60
C SER A 170 13.98 24.29 31.82
N VAL A 171 13.96 23.51 30.72
CA VAL A 171 14.18 22.07 30.77
C VAL A 171 15.46 21.73 30.01
N PRO A 172 16.42 21.06 30.64
CA PRO A 172 17.67 20.70 29.95
C PRO A 172 17.41 19.79 28.75
N SER A 173 18.23 19.92 27.71
CA SER A 173 18.18 19.06 26.54
C SER A 173 18.52 17.63 26.91
N LEU A 174 17.89 16.67 26.20
CA LEU A 174 18.13 15.24 26.41
C LEU A 174 18.99 14.71 25.27
N PRO A 175 20.04 13.94 25.58
CA PRO A 175 20.76 13.23 24.50
C PRO A 175 19.84 12.27 23.79
N LEU A 176 19.84 12.31 22.45
CA LEU A 176 18.92 11.51 21.62
C LEU A 176 19.70 10.87 20.48
N ASP A 177 19.71 9.55 20.44
CA ASP A 177 20.33 8.80 19.35
C ASP A 177 19.24 8.01 18.66
N LEU A 178 18.65 8.61 17.63
CA LEU A 178 17.43 8.10 17.00
C LEU A 178 17.68 7.81 15.54
N ARG A 179 17.21 6.66 15.08
CA ARG A 179 17.13 6.31 13.66
C ARG A 179 15.66 6.31 13.26
N VAL A 180 15.38 6.72 12.01
CA VAL A 180 14.01 6.92 11.56
C VAL A 180 13.78 6.17 10.26
N VAL A 181 12.71 5.37 10.22
CA VAL A 181 12.23 4.74 8.99
C VAL A 181 10.99 5.50 8.53
N LEU A 182 11.07 6.09 7.34
CA LEU A 182 9.97 6.82 6.73
C LEU A 182 9.33 5.91 5.69
N VAL A 183 8.04 5.60 5.89
CA VAL A 183 7.31 4.66 5.05
C VAL A 183 6.29 5.42 4.23
N GLY A 184 6.30 5.21 2.91
CA GLY A 184 5.34 5.87 2.05
C GLY A 184 5.20 5.20 0.70
N ASP A 185 4.10 5.54 0.02
CA ASP A 185 3.90 5.08 -1.35
C ASP A 185 4.78 5.89 -2.31
N ARG A 186 4.72 5.53 -3.60
CA ARG A 186 5.58 6.15 -4.62
C ARG A 186 5.35 7.66 -4.71
N GLU A 187 4.09 8.09 -4.60
CA GLU A 187 3.76 9.51 -4.66
C GLU A 187 4.31 10.27 -3.45
N SER A 188 4.14 9.72 -2.25
CA SER A 188 4.66 10.33 -1.02
C SER A 188 6.19 10.42 -1.05
N LEU A 189 6.85 9.38 -1.55
CA LEU A 189 8.32 9.38 -1.67
C LEU A 189 8.79 10.42 -2.69
N ALA A 190 8.04 10.59 -3.79
CA ALA A 190 8.37 11.64 -4.77
C ALA A 190 8.24 13.03 -4.15
N ASP A 191 7.18 13.27 -3.38
CA ASP A 191 6.99 14.55 -2.68
C ASP A 191 8.10 14.78 -1.66
N PHE A 192 8.49 13.74 -0.93
CA PHE A 192 9.59 13.84 0.03
C PHE A 192 10.92 14.13 -0.65
N GLN A 193 11.18 13.49 -1.78
CA GLN A 193 12.41 13.72 -2.54
C GLN A 193 12.49 15.16 -3.02
N GLU A 194 11.36 15.75 -3.41
CA GLU A 194 11.30 17.15 -3.81
C GLU A 194 11.57 18.08 -2.63
N MET A 195 11.04 17.74 -1.45
CA MET A 195 11.22 18.54 -0.23
C MET A 195 12.64 18.41 0.34
N GLU A 196 13.22 17.20 0.28
CA GLU A 196 14.51 16.87 0.89
C GLU A 196 15.40 16.13 -0.11
N PRO A 197 15.85 16.78 -1.17
CA PRO A 197 16.60 16.07 -2.22
C PRO A 197 17.92 15.47 -1.74
N VAL A 198 18.64 16.15 -0.87
CA VAL A 198 19.94 15.66 -0.37
C VAL A 198 19.73 14.46 0.54
N LEU A 199 18.80 14.55 1.49
CA LEU A 199 18.53 13.47 2.43
C LEU A 199 18.01 12.25 1.69
N ALA A 200 17.10 12.44 0.74
CA ALA A 200 16.54 11.34 -0.03
C ALA A 200 17.61 10.59 -0.84
N GLN A 201 18.62 11.32 -1.33
CA GLN A 201 19.71 10.71 -2.06
C GLN A 201 20.63 9.89 -1.16
N GLN A 202 20.83 10.32 0.08
CA GLN A 202 21.79 9.71 1.00
C GLN A 202 21.18 8.67 1.92
N ALA A 203 19.86 8.69 2.13
CA ALA A 203 19.18 7.75 3.02
C ALA A 203 19.29 6.32 2.50
N ILE A 204 19.21 5.37 3.42
CA ILE A 204 19.04 3.96 3.04
C ILE A 204 17.68 3.83 2.38
N TYR A 205 17.63 3.19 1.22
CA TYR A 205 16.37 3.01 0.47
C TYR A 205 16.05 1.55 0.29
N SER A 206 14.79 1.18 0.49
CA SER A 206 14.32 -0.15 0.17
C SER A 206 12.82 -0.12 -0.17
N GLU A 207 12.31 -1.27 -0.62
CA GLU A 207 10.90 -1.40 -0.99
C GLU A 207 10.33 -2.69 -0.40
N TYR A 208 9.06 -2.62 -0.04
CA TYR A 208 8.28 -3.82 0.24
C TYR A 208 7.92 -4.45 -1.12
N GLU A 209 8.29 -5.71 -1.29
CA GLU A 209 8.03 -6.44 -2.53
C GLU A 209 6.60 -6.96 -2.49
N ASP A 210 5.76 -6.44 -3.38
CA ASP A 210 4.32 -6.73 -3.38
C ASP A 210 3.99 -8.13 -3.87
N ASP A 211 4.89 -8.74 -4.64
CA ASP A 211 4.66 -10.04 -5.26
C ASP A 211 5.86 -10.96 -5.04
N LEU A 212 5.58 -12.25 -4.92
CA LEU A 212 6.58 -13.29 -4.88
C LEU A 212 6.65 -13.97 -6.24
N GLN A 213 7.83 -14.00 -6.86
CA GLN A 213 8.06 -14.74 -8.10
C GLN A 213 8.07 -16.24 -7.81
N ILE A 214 7.34 -16.99 -8.60
CA ILE A 214 7.19 -18.43 -8.42
C ILE A 214 7.99 -19.14 -9.52
N ALA A 215 9.13 -19.69 -9.15
CA ALA A 215 9.97 -20.45 -10.07
C ALA A 215 9.80 -21.97 -9.87
N ASP A 216 9.48 -22.38 -8.65
CA ASP A 216 9.38 -23.80 -8.33
C ASP A 216 8.40 -24.04 -7.17
N GLU A 217 8.30 -25.31 -6.76
CA GLU A 217 7.38 -25.72 -5.69
C GLU A 217 7.80 -25.17 -4.32
N ASP A 218 9.08 -24.90 -4.12
CA ASP A 218 9.56 -24.32 -2.86
C ASP A 218 9.04 -22.90 -2.68
N ASP A 219 8.92 -22.15 -3.78
CA ASP A 219 8.35 -20.80 -3.73
C ASP A 219 6.87 -20.85 -3.37
N ILE A 220 6.14 -21.84 -3.91
CA ILE A 220 4.74 -22.02 -3.57
C ILE A 220 4.60 -22.37 -2.08
N ALA A 221 5.45 -23.25 -1.58
CA ALA A 221 5.45 -23.63 -0.16
C ALA A 221 5.74 -22.42 0.72
N LEU A 222 6.68 -21.59 0.31
CA LEU A 222 7.01 -20.35 1.03
C LEU A 222 5.80 -19.42 1.10
N TRP A 223 5.10 -19.24 -0.03
CA TRP A 223 3.90 -18.41 -0.06
C TRP A 223 2.80 -18.99 0.85
N CYS A 224 2.60 -20.32 0.81
CA CYS A 224 1.62 -20.97 1.67
C CYS A 224 1.95 -20.75 3.15
N SER A 225 3.22 -20.80 3.51
CA SER A 225 3.68 -20.52 4.88
C SER A 225 3.33 -19.07 5.26
N TRP A 226 3.52 -18.13 4.33
CA TRP A 226 3.16 -16.73 4.57
C TRP A 226 1.65 -16.58 4.83
N VAL A 227 0.81 -17.26 4.04
CA VAL A 227 -0.65 -17.22 4.22
C VAL A 227 -1.02 -17.75 5.61
N CYS A 228 -0.43 -18.87 6.01
CA CYS A 228 -0.70 -19.46 7.33
C CYS A 228 -0.24 -18.54 8.45
N ALA A 229 0.89 -17.85 8.27
CA ALA A 229 1.39 -16.89 9.25
C ALA A 229 0.43 -15.70 9.35
N GLN A 230 -0.12 -15.22 8.23
CA GLN A 230 -1.12 -14.15 8.26
C GLN A 230 -2.38 -14.60 9.02
N ALA A 231 -2.86 -15.82 8.78
CA ALA A 231 -4.02 -16.35 9.49
C ALA A 231 -3.76 -16.43 10.99
N ALA A 232 -2.59 -16.93 11.38
CA ALA A 232 -2.22 -17.05 12.79
C ALA A 232 -2.15 -15.68 13.47
N GLN A 233 -1.55 -14.70 12.79
CA GLN A 233 -1.41 -13.35 13.33
C GLN A 233 -2.77 -12.69 13.56
N LEU A 234 -3.74 -12.97 12.67
CA LEU A 234 -5.09 -12.43 12.77
C LEU A 234 -6.01 -13.28 13.66
N ALA A 235 -5.53 -14.41 14.15
CA ALA A 235 -6.33 -15.39 14.92
C ALA A 235 -7.56 -15.86 14.10
N LEU A 236 -7.34 -16.14 12.83
CA LEU A 236 -8.37 -16.58 11.89
C LEU A 236 -8.09 -18.00 11.43
N PRO A 237 -9.11 -18.71 10.91
CA PRO A 237 -8.89 -20.06 10.36
C PRO A 237 -7.88 -20.06 9.22
N ALA A 238 -7.06 -21.09 9.17
CA ALA A 238 -6.08 -21.32 8.12
C ALA A 238 -6.68 -22.17 7.01
N PRO A 239 -6.11 -22.18 5.80
CA PRO A 239 -6.62 -23.05 4.74
C PRO A 239 -6.43 -24.53 5.05
N ALA A 240 -7.46 -25.32 4.82
CA ALA A 240 -7.32 -26.79 4.75
C ALA A 240 -6.62 -27.16 3.44
N SER A 241 -6.14 -28.39 3.36
CA SER A 241 -5.35 -28.83 2.21
C SER A 241 -6.10 -28.68 0.88
N ASP A 242 -7.41 -28.89 0.87
CA ASP A 242 -8.21 -28.80 -0.36
C ASP A 242 -8.49 -27.35 -0.79
N ALA A 243 -8.27 -26.37 0.08
CA ALA A 243 -8.56 -24.97 -0.23
C ALA A 243 -7.45 -24.29 -1.04
N TRP A 244 -6.23 -24.82 -1.00
CA TRP A 244 -5.08 -24.15 -1.61
C TRP A 244 -5.22 -23.89 -3.11
N PRO A 245 -5.71 -24.83 -3.93
CA PRO A 245 -5.86 -24.52 -5.36
C PRO A 245 -6.77 -23.33 -5.63
N LEU A 246 -7.85 -23.16 -4.86
CA LEU A 246 -8.76 -22.03 -5.02
C LEU A 246 -8.11 -20.71 -4.57
N ILE A 247 -7.37 -20.75 -3.47
CA ILE A 247 -6.69 -19.54 -2.97
C ILE A 247 -5.64 -19.09 -3.97
N ILE A 248 -4.85 -20.02 -4.49
CA ILE A 248 -3.82 -19.73 -5.48
C ILE A 248 -4.45 -19.14 -6.74
N ARG A 249 -5.58 -19.72 -7.20
CA ARG A 249 -6.29 -19.19 -8.37
C ARG A 249 -6.72 -17.74 -8.15
N GLU A 250 -7.28 -17.42 -6.98
CA GLU A 250 -7.68 -16.04 -6.68
C GLU A 250 -6.48 -15.12 -6.54
N ALA A 251 -5.37 -15.62 -6.00
CA ALA A 251 -4.12 -14.86 -5.89
C ALA A 251 -3.56 -14.53 -7.27
N VAL A 252 -3.56 -15.49 -8.19
CA VAL A 252 -3.12 -15.25 -9.56
C VAL A 252 -4.03 -14.25 -10.26
N ARG A 253 -5.35 -14.33 -10.02
CA ARG A 253 -6.27 -13.32 -10.56
C ARG A 253 -5.96 -11.92 -10.04
N TYR A 254 -5.57 -11.82 -8.77
CA TYR A 254 -5.24 -10.54 -8.16
C TYR A 254 -3.97 -9.94 -8.76
N THR A 255 -2.92 -10.73 -8.94
CA THR A 255 -1.69 -10.23 -9.56
C THR A 255 -1.82 -10.01 -11.06
N GLY A 256 -2.69 -10.79 -11.71
CA GLY A 256 -2.82 -10.78 -13.16
C GLY A 256 -1.68 -11.48 -13.89
N ASP A 257 -0.89 -12.27 -13.17
CA ASP A 257 0.31 -12.92 -13.70
C ASP A 257 0.42 -14.33 -13.11
N GLN A 258 0.50 -15.34 -13.97
CA GLN A 258 0.55 -16.73 -13.54
C GLN A 258 1.87 -17.11 -12.85
N GLU A 259 2.88 -16.27 -12.96
CA GLU A 259 4.19 -16.53 -12.37
C GLU A 259 4.43 -15.79 -11.06
N THR A 260 3.41 -15.08 -10.54
CA THR A 260 3.54 -14.34 -9.30
C THR A 260 2.39 -14.61 -8.36
N LEU A 261 2.67 -14.56 -7.05
CA LEU A 261 1.66 -14.61 -6.00
C LEU A 261 1.80 -13.37 -5.13
N PRO A 262 0.70 -12.77 -4.66
CA PRO A 262 0.77 -11.49 -3.97
C PRO A 262 1.25 -11.64 -2.53
N LEU A 263 2.00 -10.65 -2.06
CA LEU A 263 2.42 -10.53 -0.66
C LEU A 263 1.74 -9.32 -0.02
N ASP A 264 0.50 -9.06 -0.39
CA ASP A 264 -0.29 -7.93 0.10
C ASP A 264 -1.06 -8.38 1.34
N PRO A 265 -0.65 -7.93 2.55
CA PRO A 265 -1.32 -8.38 3.78
C PRO A 265 -2.76 -7.90 3.89
N LEU A 266 -3.10 -6.75 3.30
CA LEU A 266 -4.49 -6.26 3.33
C LEU A 266 -5.39 -7.12 2.46
N TRP A 267 -4.92 -7.47 1.25
CA TRP A 267 -5.68 -8.36 0.37
C TRP A 267 -5.90 -9.71 1.04
N MET A 268 -4.84 -10.28 1.62
CA MET A 268 -4.92 -11.58 2.28
C MET A 268 -5.84 -11.51 3.52
N ALA A 269 -5.74 -10.45 4.30
CA ALA A 269 -6.60 -10.27 5.47
C ALA A 269 -8.08 -10.26 5.07
N ARG A 270 -8.41 -9.63 3.94
CA ARG A 270 -9.78 -9.63 3.43
C ARG A 270 -10.26 -11.04 3.12
N GLN A 271 -9.44 -11.84 2.43
CA GLN A 271 -9.81 -13.22 2.10
C GLN A 271 -10.05 -14.03 3.37
N LEU A 272 -9.12 -13.95 4.31
CA LEU A 272 -9.19 -14.74 5.54
C LEU A 272 -10.34 -14.31 6.45
N THR A 273 -10.58 -13.02 6.55
CA THR A 273 -11.67 -12.48 7.39
C THR A 273 -13.03 -12.87 6.81
N GLU A 274 -13.20 -12.74 5.50
CA GLU A 274 -14.51 -13.04 4.89
C GLU A 274 -14.81 -14.54 4.92
N VAL A 275 -13.82 -15.40 4.67
CA VAL A 275 -14.08 -16.85 4.71
C VAL A 275 -14.32 -17.32 6.14
N ALA A 276 -13.80 -16.65 7.14
CA ALA A 276 -14.01 -17.03 8.54
C ALA A 276 -15.50 -17.00 8.91
N ALA A 277 -16.29 -16.15 8.26
CA ALA A 277 -17.73 -16.09 8.51
C ALA A 277 -18.47 -17.37 8.07
N PHE A 278 -17.84 -18.19 7.25
CA PHE A 278 -18.40 -19.45 6.73
C PHE A 278 -17.79 -20.68 7.39
N CYS A 279 -16.97 -20.48 8.41
CA CYS A 279 -16.17 -21.55 9.00
C CYS A 279 -16.32 -21.55 10.53
N ASP A 280 -16.54 -22.72 11.11
CA ASP A 280 -16.66 -22.87 12.57
C ASP A 280 -15.43 -23.48 13.23
N GLY A 281 -14.42 -23.86 12.44
CA GLY A 281 -13.25 -24.57 12.94
C GLY A 281 -11.96 -23.80 12.80
N ALA A 282 -10.87 -24.49 13.01
CA ALA A 282 -9.52 -23.92 12.91
C ALA A 282 -9.03 -23.81 11.47
N THR A 283 -9.69 -24.53 10.53
CA THR A 283 -9.34 -24.49 9.11
C THR A 283 -10.60 -24.33 8.28
N PHE A 284 -10.47 -23.73 7.11
CA PHE A 284 -11.58 -23.61 6.16
C PHE A 284 -11.31 -24.46 4.92
N THR A 285 -12.39 -25.02 4.38
CA THR A 285 -12.34 -25.93 3.24
C THR A 285 -12.49 -25.18 1.91
N ALA A 286 -12.24 -25.91 0.81
CA ALA A 286 -12.50 -25.38 -0.54
C ALA A 286 -13.95 -24.95 -0.71
N ALA A 287 -14.90 -25.75 -0.20
CA ALA A 287 -16.32 -25.44 -0.31
C ALA A 287 -16.66 -24.13 0.41
N GLN A 288 -16.11 -23.92 1.60
CA GLN A 288 -16.33 -22.69 2.37
C GLN A 288 -15.73 -21.47 1.67
N PHE A 289 -14.55 -21.62 1.09
CA PHE A 289 -13.91 -20.55 0.34
C PHE A 289 -14.72 -20.19 -0.92
N SER A 290 -15.21 -21.21 -1.64
CA SER A 290 -16.08 -20.99 -2.81
C SER A 290 -17.36 -20.28 -2.42
N GLU A 291 -17.96 -20.66 -1.29
CA GLU A 291 -19.19 -20.03 -0.82
C GLU A 291 -18.95 -18.54 -0.51
N MET A 292 -17.82 -18.22 0.12
CA MET A 292 -17.45 -16.84 0.40
C MET A 292 -17.28 -16.04 -0.90
N LEU A 293 -16.57 -16.63 -1.89
CA LEU A 293 -16.37 -15.96 -3.17
C LEU A 293 -17.69 -15.72 -3.90
N ALA A 294 -18.62 -16.70 -3.86
CA ALA A 294 -19.92 -16.57 -4.50
C ALA A 294 -20.75 -15.46 -3.83
N ARG A 295 -20.73 -15.41 -2.50
CA ARG A 295 -21.46 -14.38 -1.77
C ARG A 295 -20.89 -12.98 -2.06
N ARG A 296 -19.57 -12.87 -2.14
CA ARG A 296 -18.92 -11.61 -2.49
C ARG A 296 -19.30 -11.19 -3.92
N ALA A 297 -19.24 -12.11 -4.87
CA ALA A 297 -19.59 -11.85 -6.26
C ALA A 297 -21.05 -11.38 -6.39
N TRP A 298 -21.96 -12.02 -5.64
CA TRP A 298 -23.36 -11.59 -5.63
C TRP A 298 -23.52 -10.17 -5.09
N ARG A 299 -22.87 -9.90 -3.96
CA ARG A 299 -22.98 -8.59 -3.32
C ARG A 299 -22.40 -7.46 -4.20
N GLU A 300 -21.34 -7.77 -4.93
CA GLU A 300 -20.65 -6.81 -5.80
C GLU A 300 -21.17 -6.83 -7.25
N GLY A 301 -22.19 -7.64 -7.54
CA GLY A 301 -22.65 -7.90 -8.89
C GLY A 301 -23.86 -7.09 -9.35
N TYR A 302 -24.33 -6.13 -8.55
CA TYR A 302 -25.60 -5.45 -8.86
C TYR A 302 -25.55 -4.74 -10.22
N LEU A 303 -24.48 -4.00 -10.50
CA LEU A 303 -24.36 -3.26 -11.76
C LEU A 303 -24.30 -4.20 -12.96
N ALA A 304 -23.58 -5.30 -12.82
CA ALA A 304 -23.49 -6.30 -13.90
C ALA A 304 -24.85 -6.95 -14.17
N GLU A 305 -25.62 -7.25 -13.13
CA GLU A 305 -26.96 -7.78 -13.28
C GLU A 305 -27.89 -6.79 -13.99
N ARG A 306 -27.81 -5.49 -13.63
CA ARG A 306 -28.60 -4.45 -14.29
C ARG A 306 -28.27 -4.37 -15.78
N MET A 307 -26.99 -4.44 -16.12
CA MET A 307 -26.57 -4.41 -17.53
C MET A 307 -27.12 -5.63 -18.29
N GLN A 308 -27.07 -6.81 -17.65
CA GLN A 308 -27.61 -8.03 -18.27
C GLN A 308 -29.12 -7.90 -18.49
N ASP A 309 -29.85 -7.31 -17.54
CA ASP A 309 -31.28 -7.10 -17.67
C ASP A 309 -31.59 -6.18 -18.86
N GLU A 310 -30.79 -5.14 -19.10
CA GLU A 310 -30.97 -4.25 -20.24
C GLU A 310 -30.85 -4.98 -21.56
N ILE A 311 -29.93 -5.96 -21.64
CA ILE A 311 -29.78 -6.81 -22.83
C ILE A 311 -31.00 -7.70 -23.01
N LEU A 312 -31.42 -8.38 -21.92
CA LEU A 312 -32.55 -9.31 -21.98
C LEU A 312 -33.86 -8.61 -22.30
N LEU A 313 -34.02 -7.36 -21.86
CA LEU A 313 -35.21 -6.55 -22.17
C LEU A 313 -35.15 -5.90 -23.55
N GLY A 314 -34.09 -6.11 -24.31
CA GLY A 314 -33.93 -5.57 -25.63
C GLY A 314 -33.62 -4.09 -25.69
N GLN A 315 -33.16 -3.52 -24.57
CA GLN A 315 -32.77 -2.11 -24.52
C GLN A 315 -31.39 -1.90 -25.10
N LEU A 316 -30.55 -2.95 -25.08
CA LEU A 316 -29.26 -2.99 -25.74
C LEU A 316 -29.38 -3.93 -26.95
N LEU A 317 -29.09 -3.42 -28.14
CA LEU A 317 -29.26 -4.17 -29.39
C LEU A 317 -28.02 -5.03 -29.67
N VAL A 318 -27.92 -6.16 -28.97
CA VAL A 318 -26.88 -7.16 -29.20
C VAL A 318 -27.59 -8.41 -29.73
N GLU A 319 -27.26 -8.78 -30.97
CA GLU A 319 -27.86 -9.97 -31.59
C GLU A 319 -27.00 -11.20 -31.24
N THR A 320 -27.64 -12.26 -30.77
CA THR A 320 -26.94 -13.48 -30.35
C THR A 320 -27.10 -14.62 -31.35
N GLU A 321 -27.88 -14.41 -32.41
CA GLU A 321 -28.12 -15.43 -33.43
C GLU A 321 -28.03 -14.80 -34.82
N GLY A 322 -27.68 -15.62 -35.80
CA GLY A 322 -27.62 -15.21 -37.20
C GLY A 322 -26.28 -14.57 -37.56
N GLU A 323 -26.23 -14.04 -38.79
CA GLU A 323 -25.04 -13.37 -39.32
C GLU A 323 -25.45 -12.01 -39.91
N ARG A 324 -24.59 -11.02 -39.71
CA ARG A 324 -24.80 -9.67 -40.22
C ARG A 324 -23.51 -9.12 -40.84
N ILE A 325 -23.59 -8.69 -42.07
CA ILE A 325 -22.44 -8.04 -42.70
C ILE A 325 -22.30 -6.63 -42.15
N GLY A 326 -21.08 -6.28 -41.73
CA GLY A 326 -20.78 -4.97 -41.19
C GLY A 326 -21.17 -4.80 -39.75
N GLN A 327 -21.41 -5.89 -39.02
CA GLN A 327 -21.71 -5.82 -37.57
C GLN A 327 -20.94 -6.90 -36.83
N ILE A 328 -20.49 -6.55 -35.62
CA ILE A 328 -19.82 -7.49 -34.74
C ILE A 328 -20.21 -7.16 -33.27
N ASN A 329 -20.37 -8.18 -32.47
CA ASN A 329 -20.53 -8.01 -31.04
C ASN A 329 -19.14 -7.90 -30.41
N ALA A 330 -18.98 -6.92 -29.54
CA ALA A 330 -17.74 -6.65 -28.84
C ALA A 330 -17.99 -6.75 -27.34
N LEU A 331 -16.93 -6.94 -26.58
CA LEU A 331 -17.00 -6.94 -25.12
C LEU A 331 -16.00 -5.90 -24.61
N SER A 332 -16.49 -4.96 -23.83
CA SER A 332 -15.66 -3.98 -23.12
C SER A 332 -15.55 -4.36 -21.67
N VAL A 333 -14.38 -4.16 -21.06
CA VAL A 333 -14.25 -4.26 -19.60
C VAL A 333 -14.48 -2.86 -19.04
N VAL A 334 -15.44 -2.75 -18.14
CA VAL A 334 -15.88 -1.47 -17.56
C VAL A 334 -15.51 -1.42 -16.10
N GLU A 335 -14.84 -0.34 -15.70
CA GLU A 335 -14.54 -0.04 -14.30
C GLU A 335 -15.27 1.26 -13.94
N PHE A 336 -16.16 1.17 -12.96
CA PHE A 336 -16.90 2.35 -12.50
C PHE A 336 -16.21 2.91 -11.24
N PRO A 337 -15.95 4.22 -11.21
CA PRO A 337 -15.41 4.83 -9.98
C PRO A 337 -16.33 4.55 -8.79
N GLY A 338 -15.72 4.11 -7.69
CA GLY A 338 -16.48 3.78 -6.49
C GLY A 338 -17.06 2.37 -6.47
N HIS A 339 -16.84 1.59 -7.53
CA HIS A 339 -17.29 0.19 -7.59
C HIS A 339 -16.09 -0.74 -7.51
N PRO A 340 -16.15 -1.80 -6.68
CA PRO A 340 -14.94 -2.62 -6.41
C PRO A 340 -14.61 -3.64 -7.49
N ARG A 341 -15.49 -3.87 -8.46
CA ARG A 341 -15.35 -4.98 -9.40
C ARG A 341 -15.57 -4.50 -10.83
N ALA A 342 -14.61 -4.79 -11.69
CA ALA A 342 -14.77 -4.62 -13.14
C ALA A 342 -15.70 -5.73 -13.68
N PHE A 343 -16.43 -5.42 -14.74
CA PHE A 343 -17.27 -6.42 -15.40
C PHE A 343 -17.34 -6.16 -16.89
N GLY A 344 -17.77 -7.19 -17.64
CA GLY A 344 -17.88 -7.10 -19.09
C GLY A 344 -19.18 -6.45 -19.51
N GLU A 345 -19.10 -5.48 -20.43
CA GLU A 345 -20.26 -4.85 -21.03
C GLU A 345 -20.28 -5.19 -22.52
N PRO A 346 -21.27 -5.98 -23.00
CA PRO A 346 -21.36 -6.25 -24.41
C PRO A 346 -21.85 -5.02 -25.17
N SER A 347 -21.38 -4.89 -26.38
CA SER A 347 -21.76 -3.78 -27.27
C SER A 347 -21.81 -4.28 -28.69
N ARG A 348 -22.47 -3.52 -29.57
CA ARG A 348 -22.50 -3.79 -30.99
C ARG A 348 -21.66 -2.74 -31.71
N ILE A 349 -20.78 -3.19 -32.55
CA ILE A 349 -20.00 -2.33 -33.45
C ILE A 349 -20.58 -2.51 -34.86
N SER A 350 -20.94 -1.41 -35.51
CA SER A 350 -21.45 -1.43 -36.87
C SER A 350 -20.51 -0.66 -37.77
N CYS A 351 -20.25 -1.20 -38.94
CA CYS A 351 -19.44 -0.58 -40.01
C CYS A 351 -20.28 -0.42 -41.26
N VAL A 352 -20.35 0.78 -41.78
CA VAL A 352 -21.11 1.08 -43.00
C VAL A 352 -20.15 1.69 -44.00
N VAL A 353 -20.25 1.21 -45.25
CA VAL A 353 -19.44 1.73 -46.38
C VAL A 353 -20.29 2.73 -47.15
N HIS A 354 -19.74 3.91 -47.29
CA HIS A 354 -20.37 4.97 -48.10
C HIS A 354 -19.43 5.39 -49.25
N ILE A 355 -20.02 5.79 -50.33
CA ILE A 355 -19.28 6.44 -51.43
C ILE A 355 -19.04 7.88 -50.98
N GLY A 356 -17.78 8.25 -50.82
CA GLY A 356 -17.43 9.58 -50.35
C GLY A 356 -16.05 10.01 -50.83
N ASP A 357 -15.58 11.09 -50.29
CA ASP A 357 -14.30 11.69 -50.65
C ASP A 357 -13.09 11.05 -49.98
N GLY A 358 -13.32 10.06 -49.15
CA GLY A 358 -12.24 9.32 -48.48
C GLY A 358 -11.71 9.98 -47.22
N GLU A 359 -12.35 11.01 -46.69
CA GLU A 359 -11.92 11.62 -45.44
C GLU A 359 -12.25 10.73 -44.23
N PHE A 360 -11.32 10.68 -43.34
CA PHE A 360 -11.48 9.93 -42.09
C PHE A 360 -11.66 10.91 -40.93
N THR A 361 -12.76 10.76 -40.20
CA THR A 361 -13.07 11.64 -39.08
C THR A 361 -13.13 10.83 -37.78
N ASP A 362 -12.28 11.20 -36.84
CA ASP A 362 -12.32 10.63 -35.48
C ASP A 362 -13.17 11.54 -34.59
N ILE A 363 -14.38 11.11 -34.33
CA ILE A 363 -15.33 11.88 -33.50
C ILE A 363 -14.85 11.95 -32.05
N GLU A 364 -14.28 10.88 -31.56
CA GLU A 364 -13.75 10.82 -30.18
C GLU A 364 -12.65 11.84 -29.96
N ARG A 365 -11.74 11.94 -30.93
CA ARG A 365 -10.64 12.92 -30.87
C ARG A 365 -11.16 14.35 -30.91
N LYS A 366 -12.18 14.60 -31.72
CA LYS A 366 -12.80 15.93 -31.79
C LYS A 366 -13.48 16.31 -30.48
N ALA A 367 -14.07 15.32 -29.78
CA ALA A 367 -14.77 15.55 -28.52
C ALA A 367 -13.83 15.50 -27.31
N GLU A 368 -12.59 15.11 -27.49
CA GLU A 368 -11.55 15.00 -26.43
C GLU A 368 -11.97 14.08 -25.28
N LEU A 369 -12.73 13.03 -25.58
CA LEU A 369 -13.26 12.12 -24.56
C LEU A 369 -12.37 10.91 -24.34
N GLY A 370 -11.49 10.59 -25.28
CA GLY A 370 -10.64 9.39 -25.20
C GLY A 370 -9.23 9.68 -24.68
N GLY A 371 -8.60 8.66 -24.12
CA GLY A 371 -7.23 8.73 -23.66
C GLY A 371 -6.22 8.28 -24.72
N ASN A 372 -4.97 8.12 -24.30
CA ASN A 372 -3.86 7.75 -25.19
C ASN A 372 -4.05 6.38 -25.84
N ILE A 373 -4.66 5.43 -25.13
CA ILE A 373 -4.92 4.08 -25.66
C ILE A 373 -5.94 4.17 -26.79
N HIS A 374 -6.99 4.99 -26.62
CA HIS A 374 -7.98 5.23 -27.66
C HIS A 374 -7.34 5.86 -28.89
N ALA A 375 -6.48 6.86 -28.69
CA ALA A 375 -5.78 7.53 -29.81
C ALA A 375 -4.92 6.54 -30.59
N LYS A 376 -4.20 5.65 -29.91
CA LYS A 376 -3.40 4.62 -30.55
C LYS A 376 -4.28 3.65 -31.35
N GLY A 377 -5.39 3.21 -30.74
CA GLY A 377 -6.35 2.32 -31.41
C GLY A 377 -6.91 2.96 -32.69
N MET A 378 -7.28 4.24 -32.60
CA MET A 378 -7.80 4.96 -33.76
C MET A 378 -6.75 5.10 -34.89
N MET A 379 -5.49 5.31 -34.51
CA MET A 379 -4.40 5.36 -35.50
C MET A 379 -4.21 4.02 -36.20
N ILE A 380 -4.28 2.93 -35.48
CA ILE A 380 -4.19 1.58 -36.05
C ILE A 380 -5.36 1.32 -36.99
N MET A 381 -6.58 1.64 -36.57
CA MET A 381 -7.78 1.48 -37.37
C MET A 381 -7.72 2.35 -38.63
N GLN A 382 -7.26 3.58 -38.51
CA GLN A 382 -7.10 4.49 -39.62
C GLN A 382 -6.09 3.95 -40.66
N ALA A 383 -4.99 3.42 -40.19
CA ALA A 383 -3.98 2.79 -41.06
C ALA A 383 -4.55 1.56 -41.76
N PHE A 384 -5.30 0.76 -41.09
CA PHE A 384 -5.99 -0.41 -41.67
C PHE A 384 -7.04 0.02 -42.71
N UNK A 385 -7.79 0.83 -42.35
CA UNK A 385 -8.84 1.29 -43.21
C UNK A 385 -8.33 2.02 -44.42
N UNK A 386 -7.35 2.57 -44.24
CA UNK A 386 -6.75 3.25 -45.34
C UNK A 386 -6.05 2.30 -46.27
N UNK A 387 -5.74 1.34 -45.70
CA UNK A 387 -5.09 0.31 -46.45
C UNK A 387 -5.98 -0.70 -47.13
N UNK A 388 -7.06 -0.87 -46.63
CA UNK A 388 -7.92 -1.89 -47.12
C UNK A 388 -9.14 -1.36 -47.84
N UNK A 389 -9.53 -0.41 -47.52
CA UNK A 389 -10.72 0.10 -48.14
C UNK A 389 -10.71 1.61 -48.14
N UNK A 390 -11.10 2.12 -48.83
CA UNK A 390 -11.04 3.51 -48.99
C UNK A 390 -12.07 4.25 -48.24
N UNK A 391 -12.86 3.81 -47.64
CA UNK A 391 -13.75 4.60 -46.93
C UNK A 391 -14.49 3.77 -45.90
N UNK A 392 -14.09 3.87 -45.01
CA UNK A 392 -14.74 3.17 -44.01
C UNK A 392 -15.18 4.11 -42.97
N UNK A 393 -16.24 4.07 -42.68
CA UNK A 393 -16.79 4.82 -41.68
C UNK A 393 -17.09 3.90 -40.57
N UNK A 394 -16.67 4.08 -39.73
CA UNK A 394 -16.89 3.32 -38.58
C UNK A 394 -17.75 4.09 -37.71
N UNK A 395 -18.60 3.75 -37.50
CA UNK A 395 -19.50 4.26 -36.65
C UNK A 395 -19.54 3.37 -35.48
N UNK A 396 -19.18 3.63 -34.68
CA UNK A 396 -19.26 2.96 -33.54
C UNK A 396 -20.50 3.34 -32.93
N ASP A 397 -21.49 2.52 -32.79
CA ASP A 397 -22.80 2.56 -32.10
C ASP A 397 -22.73 1.81 -30.76
N GLY A 398 -22.29 2.52 -29.75
CA GLY A 398 -22.17 2.00 -28.40
C GLY A 398 -21.61 3.07 -27.48
N ARG A 399 -21.86 2.92 -26.20
CA ARG A 399 -21.23 3.79 -25.20
C ARG A 399 -19.71 3.55 -25.24
N ALA A 400 -18.99 4.60 -25.46
CA ALA A 400 -17.54 4.53 -25.58
C ALA A 400 -16.91 4.15 -24.23
N GLY A 401 -16.61 2.89 -24.07
CA GLY A 401 -15.74 2.43 -23.00
C GLY A 401 -14.32 2.23 -23.54
N SER A 402 -13.40 1.97 -22.66
CA SER A 402 -11.97 1.81 -22.98
C SER A 402 -11.63 0.60 -23.86
N GLY A 403 -12.61 -0.04 -24.44
CA GLY A 403 -12.46 -1.29 -25.15
C GLY A 403 -12.14 -1.21 -26.65
N ALA A 404 -11.73 -0.03 -27.12
CA ALA A 404 -11.48 0.15 -28.58
C ALA A 404 -10.34 -0.75 -29.11
N THR A 405 -9.43 -1.13 -28.26
CA THR A 405 -8.28 -1.95 -28.67
C THR A 405 -8.66 -3.41 -28.93
N ASP A 406 -9.59 -3.95 -28.12
CA ASP A 406 -10.01 -5.35 -28.28
C ASP A 406 -10.95 -5.53 -29.48
N ALA A 407 -11.74 -4.50 -29.77
CA ALA A 407 -12.62 -4.52 -30.97
C ALA A 407 -11.81 -4.51 -32.28
N LEU A 408 -10.62 -3.90 -32.24
CA LEU A 408 -9.74 -3.83 -33.40
C LEU A 408 -9.11 -5.19 -33.74
N LEU A 409 -8.86 -6.01 -32.73
CA LEU A 409 -8.30 -7.36 -32.95
C LEU A 409 -9.32 -8.30 -33.62
N CYS A 410 -10.60 -8.12 -33.32
CA CYS A 410 -11.65 -8.90 -33.99
C CYS A 410 -11.88 -8.51 -35.44
N LEU A 411 -11.63 -7.23 -35.77
CA LEU A 411 -11.78 -6.76 -37.13
C LEU A 411 -10.64 -7.21 -38.09
N ALA A 412 -9.49 -7.57 -37.51
CA ALA A 412 -8.34 -8.02 -38.26
C ALA A 412 -8.43 -9.47 -38.75
N ASP A 413 -9.37 -10.24 -38.14
CA ASP A 413 -9.55 -11.67 -38.49
C ASP A 413 -10.72 -11.91 -39.49
N VAL A 414 -11.34 -10.84 -40.04
CA VAL A 414 -12.39 -10.92 -41.06
C VAL A 414 -11.79 -10.45 -42.43
#